data_78faadad49e7fb45b64269d9b5fffd62
#
_entry.id   78faadad49e7fb45b64269d9b5fffd62
#
_cell.length_a   1.000
_cell.length_b   1.000
_cell.length_c   1.000
_cell.angle_alpha   90.00
_cell.angle_beta   90.00
_cell.angle_gamma   90.00
#
_symmetry.space_group_name_H-M   'P 1'
#
loop_
_entity.id
_entity.type
_entity.pdbx_description
1 polymer ?
#
loop_
_entity_poly.entity_id
_entity_poly.type
_entity_poly.pdbx_seq_one_letter_code
_entity_poly.pdbx_strand_id
1 'polypeptide(L)' 'MSTRTQSAADLSEKQRRILQYLREESQTQTYFKSRLIAEELGMTAKEVGTNMTALQQGEFDVDVEKWGYSSSTTWKVTA' A
#
# COMPACT_ATOMS: atom_id res chain seq x y z
N MET A 1 -17.57 3.49 20.50
CA MET A 1 -17.45 3.08 19.31
C MET A 1 -16.78 1.79 19.17
N SER A 2 -17.18 1.05 18.35
CA SER A 2 -16.65 -0.24 18.26
C SER A 2 -15.25 -0.19 17.71
N THR A 3 -14.49 -1.13 18.08
CA THR A 3 -13.27 -1.34 17.44
C THR A 3 -13.55 -1.99 16.15
N ARG A 4 -12.79 -1.68 15.18
CA ARG A 4 -12.98 -2.28 13.91
C ARG A 4 -11.77 -2.07 13.09
N THR A 5 -11.68 -2.83 12.05
CA THR A 5 -10.62 -2.62 11.11
C THR A 5 -10.83 -1.30 10.41
N GLN A 6 -9.74 -0.76 9.96
CA GLN A 6 -9.77 0.46 9.22
C GLN A 6 -10.44 0.27 7.88
N SER A 7 -11.28 1.20 7.50
CA SER A 7 -11.96 1.15 6.21
C SER A 7 -11.44 2.28 5.33
N ALA A 8 -11.86 2.29 4.07
CA ALA A 8 -11.43 3.33 3.16
C ALA A 8 -11.83 4.72 3.65
N ALA A 9 -12.95 4.82 4.36
CA ALA A 9 -13.40 6.10 4.88
C ALA A 9 -12.50 6.65 5.97
N ASP A 10 -11.74 5.77 6.63
CA ASP A 10 -10.86 6.15 7.72
C ASP A 10 -9.43 6.41 7.29
N LEU A 11 -9.13 6.29 6.00
CA LEU A 11 -7.77 6.44 5.53
C LEU A 11 -7.39 7.89 5.32
N SER A 12 -6.12 8.20 5.52
CA SER A 12 -5.60 9.49 5.13
C SER A 12 -5.61 9.61 3.61
N GLU A 13 -5.44 10.82 3.13
CA GLU A 13 -5.41 11.03 1.69
C GLU A 13 -4.29 10.25 1.03
N LYS A 14 -3.12 10.22 1.66
CA LYS A 14 -1.99 9.48 1.10
C LYS A 14 -2.28 7.99 1.05
N GLN A 15 -2.89 7.46 2.09
CA GLN A 15 -3.24 6.05 2.11
C GLN A 15 -4.25 5.72 1.03
N ARG A 16 -5.25 6.60 0.83
CA ARG A 16 -6.23 6.36 -0.22
C ARG A 16 -5.60 6.40 -1.60
N ARG A 17 -4.66 7.30 -1.83
CA ARG A 17 -3.99 7.38 -3.12
C ARG A 17 -3.19 6.11 -3.39
N ILE A 18 -2.49 5.60 -2.38
CA ILE A 18 -1.73 4.37 -2.53
C ILE A 18 -2.69 3.21 -2.78
N LEU A 19 -3.76 3.11 -2.00
CA LEU A 19 -4.71 2.01 -2.16
C LEU A 19 -5.32 2.01 -3.55
N GLN A 20 -5.71 3.18 -4.04
CA GLN A 20 -6.27 3.30 -5.39
C GLN A 20 -5.26 2.84 -6.43
N TYR A 21 -4.02 3.26 -6.28
CA TYR A 21 -2.96 2.86 -7.19
C TYR A 21 -2.80 1.35 -7.19
N LEU A 22 -2.78 0.75 -6.00
CA LEU A 22 -2.62 -0.70 -5.90
C LEU A 22 -3.79 -1.44 -6.52
N ARG A 23 -5.00 -0.96 -6.32
CA ARG A 23 -6.17 -1.59 -6.93
C ARG A 23 -6.06 -1.63 -8.43
N GLU A 24 -5.61 -0.54 -9.02
CA GLU A 24 -5.52 -0.44 -10.47
C GLU A 24 -4.36 -1.26 -11.00
N GLU A 25 -3.22 -1.18 -10.34
CA GLU A 25 -2.03 -1.81 -10.88
C GLU A 25 -1.93 -3.29 -10.56
N SER A 26 -2.61 -3.74 -9.51
CA SER A 26 -2.54 -5.16 -9.17
C SER A 26 -3.25 -6.04 -10.18
N GLN A 27 -3.96 -5.44 -11.12
CA GLN A 27 -4.56 -6.20 -12.20
C GLN A 27 -3.51 -6.67 -13.20
N THR A 28 -2.36 -6.02 -13.24
CA THR A 28 -1.31 -6.35 -14.19
C THR A 28 0.00 -6.71 -13.54
N GLN A 29 0.20 -6.41 -12.26
CA GLN A 29 1.44 -6.77 -11.59
C GLN A 29 1.16 -7.12 -10.14
N THR A 30 2.06 -7.95 -9.58
CA THR A 30 1.90 -8.46 -8.22
C THR A 30 2.91 -7.83 -7.27
N TYR A 31 4.11 -7.53 -7.75
CA TYR A 31 5.18 -7.04 -6.90
C TYR A 31 5.42 -5.56 -7.14
N PHE A 32 5.51 -4.82 -6.03
CA PHE A 32 5.64 -3.37 -6.08
C PHE A 32 6.77 -2.94 -5.18
N LYS A 33 7.67 -2.12 -5.68
CA LYS A 33 8.74 -1.56 -4.87
C LYS A 33 8.29 -0.21 -4.32
N SER A 34 8.56 0.01 -3.03
CA SER A 34 8.21 1.28 -2.40
C SER A 34 8.73 2.47 -3.19
N ARG A 35 9.95 2.36 -3.67
CA ARG A 35 10.56 3.46 -4.42
C ARG A 35 9.76 3.80 -5.68
N LEU A 36 9.29 2.78 -6.38
CA LEU A 36 8.55 3.01 -7.61
C LEU A 36 7.16 3.56 -7.34
N ILE A 37 6.51 3.08 -6.30
CA ILE A 37 5.22 3.65 -5.90
C ILE A 37 5.41 5.12 -5.55
N ALA A 38 6.48 5.43 -4.83
CA ALA A 38 6.76 6.80 -4.43
C ALA A 38 6.91 7.70 -5.66
N GLU A 39 7.65 7.24 -6.65
CA GLU A 39 7.83 8.03 -7.87
C GLU A 39 6.52 8.30 -8.59
N GLU A 40 5.67 7.27 -8.66
CA GLU A 40 4.41 7.41 -9.36
C GLU A 40 3.46 8.38 -8.66
N LEU A 41 3.50 8.41 -7.33
CA LEU A 41 2.54 9.18 -6.56
C LEU A 41 3.11 10.48 -6.00
N GLY A 42 4.37 10.78 -6.29
CA GLY A 42 4.98 12.01 -5.79
C GLY A 42 5.20 12.01 -4.28
N MET A 43 5.56 10.87 -3.75
CA MET A 43 5.81 10.69 -2.32
C MET A 43 7.24 10.24 -2.11
N THR A 44 7.68 10.23 -0.84
CA THR A 44 8.96 9.63 -0.52
C THR A 44 8.79 8.14 -0.31
N ALA A 45 9.88 7.38 -0.49
CA ALA A 45 9.83 5.95 -0.25
C ALA A 45 9.47 5.66 1.20
N LYS A 46 9.91 6.50 2.12
CA LYS A 46 9.58 6.33 3.54
C LYS A 46 8.08 6.48 3.78
N GLU A 47 7.48 7.47 3.14
CA GLU A 47 6.03 7.66 3.27
C GLU A 47 5.28 6.45 2.73
N VAL A 48 5.73 5.95 1.58
CA VAL A 48 5.08 4.77 1.00
C VAL A 48 5.22 3.58 1.95
N GLY A 49 6.42 3.34 2.47
CA GLY A 49 6.62 2.21 3.37
C GLY A 49 5.75 2.27 4.60
N THR A 50 5.66 3.45 5.22
CA THR A 50 4.83 3.63 6.40
C THR A 50 3.36 3.37 6.08
N ASN A 51 2.90 3.90 4.96
CA ASN A 51 1.49 3.74 4.60
C ASN A 51 1.18 2.33 4.12
N MET A 52 2.13 1.65 3.48
CA MET A 52 1.93 0.25 3.09
C MET A 52 1.77 -0.63 4.32
N THR A 53 2.55 -0.36 5.36
CA THR A 53 2.41 -1.12 6.60
C THR A 53 1.03 -0.91 7.21
N ALA A 54 0.53 0.33 7.16
CA ALA A 54 -0.80 0.61 7.66
C ALA A 54 -1.87 -0.12 6.86
N LEU A 55 -1.70 -0.16 5.53
CA LEU A 55 -2.65 -0.86 4.69
C LEU A 55 -2.61 -2.36 4.92
N GLN A 56 -1.42 -2.89 5.23
CA GLN A 56 -1.27 -4.31 5.51
C GLN A 56 -2.08 -4.72 6.73
N GLN A 57 -2.19 -3.83 7.70
CA GLN A 57 -2.87 -4.13 8.95
C GLN A 57 -4.38 -3.93 8.87
N GLY A 58 -4.87 -3.27 7.83
CA GLY A 58 -6.29 -3.05 7.67
C GLY A 58 -6.93 -4.16 6.85
N GLU A 59 -8.26 -4.09 6.72
CA GLU A 59 -9.00 -5.02 5.88
C GLU A 59 -9.51 -4.27 4.66
N PHE A 60 -8.87 -4.53 3.55
CA PHE A 60 -9.23 -3.88 2.30
C PHE A 60 -9.39 -4.95 1.23
N ASP A 61 -9.81 -4.52 0.05
CA ASP A 61 -9.99 -5.46 -1.05
C ASP A 61 -8.69 -5.85 -1.74
N VAL A 62 -7.56 -5.36 -1.23
CA VAL A 62 -6.26 -5.84 -1.69
C VAL A 62 -5.49 -6.35 -0.48
N ASP A 63 -4.73 -7.41 -0.68
CA ASP A 63 -3.84 -7.95 0.33
C ASP A 63 -2.44 -7.44 0.07
N VAL A 64 -1.80 -6.93 1.11
CA VAL A 64 -0.45 -6.38 1.03
C VAL A 64 0.46 -7.19 1.93
N GLU A 65 1.55 -7.69 1.38
CA GLU A 65 2.50 -8.49 2.13
C GLU A 65 3.91 -8.03 1.85
N LYS A 66 4.70 -7.83 2.89
CA LYS A 66 6.09 -7.43 2.71
C LYS A 66 6.86 -8.63 2.16
N TRP A 67 7.51 -8.45 1.02
CA TRP A 67 8.11 -9.57 0.31
C TRP A 67 9.62 -9.59 0.41
N GLY A 68 10.28 -8.44 0.34
CA GLY A 68 11.73 -8.39 0.35
C GLY A 68 12.24 -7.15 1.01
N TYR A 69 13.51 -7.20 1.42
CA TYR A 69 14.10 -6.14 2.21
C TYR A 69 15.43 -5.63 1.66
N SER A 70 15.77 -5.92 0.41
CA SER A 70 17.09 -5.53 -0.07
C SER A 70 17.17 -4.00 -0.17
N SER A 71 17.67 -3.45 -1.24
CA SER A 71 17.89 -2.00 -1.30
C SER A 71 16.61 -1.20 -1.17
N SER A 72 15.46 -1.77 -1.49
CA SER A 72 14.18 -1.13 -1.23
C SER A 72 13.19 -2.23 -0.92
N THR A 73 12.17 -1.88 -0.12
CA THR A 73 11.16 -2.86 0.25
C THR A 73 10.30 -3.19 -0.96
N THR A 74 10.10 -4.47 -1.16
CA THR A 74 9.21 -4.97 -2.19
C THR A 74 7.96 -5.50 -1.51
N TRP A 75 6.80 -5.20 -2.07
CA TRP A 75 5.53 -5.63 -1.53
C TRP A 75 4.83 -6.53 -2.54
N LYS A 76 4.23 -7.59 -2.02
CA LYS A 76 3.38 -8.45 -2.84
C LYS A 76 1.94 -8.00 -2.61
N VAL A 77 1.25 -7.67 -3.68
CA VAL A 77 -0.11 -7.16 -3.59
C VAL A 77 -1.01 -8.02 -4.45
N THR A 78 -2.06 -8.55 -3.85
CA THR A 78 -3.05 -9.34 -4.57
C THR A 78 -4.44 -8.79 -4.28
N ALA A 79 -5.28 -8.81 -5.28
CA ALA A 79 -6.64 -8.30 -5.13
C ALA A 79 -7.63 -9.41 -4.84
#